data_e404dbdf093db7b5868e5ad06a647809
#
_entry.id   e404dbdf093db7b5868e5ad06a647809
#
_cell.length_a   1.000
_cell.length_b   1.000
_cell.length_c   1.000
_cell.angle_alpha   90.00
_cell.angle_beta   90.00
_cell.angle_gamma   90.00
#
_symmetry.space_group_name_H-M   'P 1'
#
loop_
_entity.id
_entity.type
_entity.pdbx_description
1 polymer ?
#
loop_
_entity_poly.entity_id
_entity_poly.type
_entity_poly.pdbx_seq_one_letter_code
_entity_poly.pdbx_strand_id
1 'polypeptide(L)'
;MRAERIPESGARGRAASGPAQGGLTLVELIVAVTLLAILSMVAMPLARVQLNRERERELRRGLREIRTAIDKYKDAADRGMVQVKLGTEGYPESLEVLVEGVQMANSPDGKRLKLLRRIPQDPMTNSTEWGLRSYQDEADSTASGGENVFDVYTRSQGTALDGSKYSEW
;
A
#
# COMPACT_ATOMS: atom_id res chain seq x y z
N MET A 1 21.19 82.74 -53.53
CA MET A 1 21.48 81.32 -53.34
C MET A 1 20.60 80.84 -52.19
N ARG A 2 19.76 79.86 -52.45
CA ARG A 2 18.59 79.46 -51.72
C ARG A 2 18.99 78.36 -50.71
N ALA A 3 18.80 78.59 -49.40
CA ALA A 3 19.03 77.58 -48.38
C ALA A 3 17.73 76.82 -48.13
N GLU A 4 17.79 75.54 -48.38
CA GLU A 4 16.69 74.59 -48.25
C GLU A 4 16.63 74.12 -46.83
N ARG A 5 15.41 74.24 -46.16
CA ARG A 5 15.13 73.74 -44.79
C ARG A 5 14.68 72.31 -44.92
N ILE A 6 15.30 71.46 -44.18
CA ILE A 6 14.90 70.06 -43.94
C ILE A 6 13.89 70.03 -42.74
N PRO A 7 12.73 69.40 -42.87
CA PRO A 7 11.82 69.24 -41.73
C PRO A 7 12.24 68.07 -40.84
N GLU A 8 12.41 68.34 -39.57
CA GLU A 8 12.58 67.28 -38.54
C GLU A 8 11.31 66.47 -38.38
N SER A 9 11.41 65.15 -38.69
CA SER A 9 10.40 64.16 -38.46
C SER A 9 10.37 63.78 -36.97
N GLY A 10 9.35 64.27 -36.28
CA GLY A 10 9.09 63.91 -34.88
C GLY A 10 8.69 62.44 -34.74
N ALA A 11 9.59 61.60 -34.25
CA ALA A 11 9.30 60.27 -33.82
C ALA A 11 8.42 60.28 -32.56
N ARG A 12 7.13 60.06 -32.75
CA ARG A 12 6.21 59.80 -31.62
C ARG A 12 6.52 58.44 -31.00
N GLY A 13 7.21 58.46 -29.86
CA GLY A 13 7.40 57.25 -29.02
C GLY A 13 6.05 56.73 -28.59
N ARG A 14 5.72 55.54 -29.09
CA ARG A 14 4.63 54.69 -28.54
C ARG A 14 5.03 54.31 -27.13
N ALA A 15 4.44 54.93 -26.14
CA ALA A 15 4.48 54.43 -24.73
C ALA A 15 3.81 53.05 -24.74
N ALA A 16 4.61 52.01 -24.53
CA ALA A 16 4.08 50.67 -24.23
C ALA A 16 3.37 50.74 -22.88
N SER A 17 2.06 50.65 -22.90
CA SER A 17 1.25 50.49 -21.68
C SER A 17 1.59 49.11 -21.09
N GLY A 18 2.41 49.09 -20.04
CA GLY A 18 2.65 47.87 -19.24
C GLY A 18 1.33 47.33 -18.69
N PRO A 19 1.26 46.01 -18.42
CA PRO A 19 0.04 45.43 -17.87
C PRO A 19 -0.33 46.15 -16.57
N ALA A 20 -1.56 46.62 -16.50
CA ALA A 20 -2.10 47.26 -15.31
C ALA A 20 -2.01 46.25 -14.15
N GLN A 21 -1.18 46.54 -13.15
CA GLN A 21 -1.12 45.77 -11.91
C GLN A 21 -2.40 46.11 -11.11
N GLY A 22 -3.49 45.37 -11.40
CA GLY A 22 -4.71 45.40 -10.62
C GLY A 22 -4.45 44.75 -9.26
N GLY A 23 -4.41 45.56 -8.21
CA GLY A 23 -4.41 45.04 -6.84
C GLY A 23 -5.75 44.33 -6.56
N LEU A 24 -5.71 43.18 -5.88
CA LEU A 24 -6.89 42.44 -5.42
C LEU A 24 -7.67 43.32 -4.42
N THR A 25 -8.99 43.42 -4.60
CA THR A 25 -9.83 44.09 -3.61
C THR A 25 -9.98 43.17 -2.37
N LEU A 26 -10.20 43.80 -1.19
CA LEU A 26 -10.44 43.08 0.06
C LEU A 26 -11.63 42.09 -0.08
N VAL A 27 -12.66 42.48 -0.80
CA VAL A 27 -13.85 41.62 -1.07
C VAL A 27 -13.48 40.41 -1.91
N GLU A 28 -12.68 40.56 -2.96
CA GLU A 28 -12.22 39.51 -3.82
C GLU A 28 -11.35 38.48 -3.04
N LEU A 29 -10.48 38.99 -2.12
CA LEU A 29 -9.70 38.15 -1.24
C LEU A 29 -10.61 37.30 -0.31
N ILE A 30 -11.61 37.94 0.32
CA ILE A 30 -12.55 37.23 1.21
C ILE A 30 -13.33 36.18 0.44
N VAL A 31 -13.82 36.47 -0.77
CA VAL A 31 -14.54 35.53 -1.61
C VAL A 31 -13.61 34.36 -2.02
N ALA A 32 -12.39 34.65 -2.44
CA ALA A 32 -11.43 33.62 -2.81
C ALA A 32 -11.11 32.67 -1.64
N VAL A 33 -10.83 33.20 -0.46
CA VAL A 33 -10.54 32.40 0.75
C VAL A 33 -11.77 31.58 1.17
N THR A 34 -12.97 32.13 1.08
CA THR A 34 -14.22 31.42 1.41
C THR A 34 -14.44 30.25 0.45
N LEU A 35 -14.25 30.45 -0.84
CA LEU A 35 -14.35 29.36 -1.84
C LEU A 35 -13.31 28.27 -1.60
N LEU A 36 -12.05 28.66 -1.32
CA LEU A 36 -11.00 27.71 -0.98
C LEU A 36 -11.31 26.91 0.29
N ALA A 37 -11.88 27.55 1.30
CA ALA A 37 -12.30 26.89 2.54
C ALA A 37 -13.39 25.83 2.27
N ILE A 38 -14.41 26.16 1.48
CA ILE A 38 -15.49 25.25 1.10
C ILE A 38 -14.93 24.04 0.31
N LEU A 39 -14.08 24.30 -0.68
CA LEU A 39 -13.43 23.22 -1.46
C LEU A 39 -12.56 22.32 -0.59
N SER A 40 -11.84 22.88 0.36
CA SER A 40 -11.00 22.13 1.29
C SER A 40 -11.80 21.19 2.19
N MET A 41 -13.01 21.55 2.59
CA MET A 41 -13.89 20.69 3.41
C MET A 41 -14.28 19.40 2.69
N VAL A 42 -14.43 19.44 1.37
CA VAL A 42 -14.79 18.27 0.55
C VAL A 42 -13.55 17.43 0.18
N ALA A 43 -12.40 18.07 -0.02
CA ALA A 43 -11.18 17.39 -0.46
C ALA A 43 -10.60 16.42 0.60
N MET A 44 -10.64 16.78 1.89
CA MET A 44 -10.08 15.96 2.97
C MET A 44 -10.71 14.56 3.11
N PRO A 45 -12.05 14.40 3.17
CA PRO A 45 -12.66 13.07 3.32
C PRO A 45 -12.38 12.18 2.10
N LEU A 46 -12.36 12.74 0.90
CA LEU A 46 -12.04 11.99 -0.32
C LEU A 46 -10.62 11.42 -0.28
N ALA A 47 -9.64 12.20 0.16
CA ALA A 47 -8.26 11.75 0.28
C ALA A 47 -8.12 10.58 1.28
N ARG A 48 -8.82 10.63 2.43
CA ARG A 48 -8.80 9.55 3.43
C ARG A 48 -9.38 8.24 2.88
N VAL A 49 -10.50 8.30 2.17
CA VAL A 49 -11.11 7.12 1.54
C VAL A 49 -10.15 6.48 0.53
N GLN A 50 -9.46 7.30 -0.26
CA GLN A 50 -8.51 6.80 -1.25
C GLN A 50 -7.31 6.09 -0.60
N LEU A 51 -6.74 6.67 0.46
CA LEU A 51 -5.67 6.06 1.23
C LEU A 51 -6.09 4.73 1.87
N ASN A 52 -7.31 4.66 2.42
CA ASN A 52 -7.83 3.42 3.00
C ASN A 52 -8.00 2.34 1.93
N ARG A 53 -8.53 2.67 0.75
CA ARG A 53 -8.64 1.73 -0.38
C ARG A 53 -7.28 1.16 -0.80
N GLU A 54 -6.25 1.99 -0.80
CA GLU A 54 -4.89 1.57 -1.14
C GLU A 54 -4.34 0.58 -0.11
N ARG A 55 -4.47 0.90 1.18
CA ARG A 55 -4.09 0.00 2.27
C ARG A 55 -4.85 -1.33 2.24
N GLU A 56 -6.16 -1.31 1.97
CA GLU A 56 -6.97 -2.52 1.83
C GLU A 56 -6.50 -3.41 0.69
N ARG A 57 -6.15 -2.81 -0.46
CA ARG A 57 -5.58 -3.55 -1.60
C ARG A 57 -4.24 -4.19 -1.25
N GLU A 58 -3.38 -3.44 -0.55
CA GLU A 58 -2.08 -3.91 -0.12
C GLU A 58 -2.22 -5.04 0.91
N LEU A 59 -3.13 -4.91 1.89
CA LEU A 59 -3.45 -5.96 2.86
C LEU A 59 -3.87 -7.24 2.15
N ARG A 60 -4.86 -7.17 1.26
CA ARG A 60 -5.32 -8.34 0.47
C ARG A 60 -4.21 -8.96 -0.37
N ARG A 61 -3.28 -8.14 -0.87
CA ARG A 61 -2.12 -8.62 -1.61
C ARG A 61 -1.17 -9.38 -0.68
N GLY A 62 -0.84 -8.83 0.48
CA GLY A 62 0.02 -9.48 1.47
C GLY A 62 -0.55 -10.81 1.95
N LEU A 63 -1.84 -10.85 2.31
CA LEU A 63 -2.54 -12.09 2.69
C LEU A 63 -2.46 -13.15 1.59
N ARG A 64 -2.75 -12.79 0.33
CA ARG A 64 -2.66 -13.74 -0.79
C ARG A 64 -1.23 -14.23 -1.03
N GLU A 65 -0.23 -13.38 -0.88
CA GLU A 65 1.17 -13.75 -1.05
C GLU A 65 1.59 -14.81 -0.01
N ILE A 66 1.23 -14.59 1.26
CA ILE A 66 1.55 -15.54 2.35
C ILE A 66 0.76 -16.84 2.16
N ARG A 67 -0.56 -16.78 1.95
CA ARG A 67 -1.42 -17.96 1.73
C ARG A 67 -0.93 -18.81 0.56
N THR A 68 -0.57 -18.15 -0.55
CA THR A 68 0.01 -18.85 -1.71
C THR A 68 1.34 -19.55 -1.38
N ALA A 69 2.17 -18.97 -0.51
CA ALA A 69 3.41 -19.58 -0.07
C ALA A 69 3.14 -20.77 0.86
N ILE A 70 2.15 -20.68 1.75
CA ILE A 70 1.70 -21.79 2.61
C ILE A 70 1.18 -22.95 1.74
N ASP A 71 0.31 -22.67 0.76
CA ASP A 71 -0.24 -23.67 -0.15
C ASP A 71 0.86 -24.39 -0.95
N LYS A 72 1.85 -23.65 -1.43
CA LYS A 72 3.02 -24.23 -2.13
C LYS A 72 3.87 -25.09 -1.21
N TYR A 73 4.01 -24.71 0.06
CA TYR A 73 4.70 -25.52 1.05
C TYR A 73 3.96 -26.85 1.26
N LYS A 74 2.64 -26.79 1.46
CA LYS A 74 1.76 -27.94 1.63
C LYS A 74 1.85 -28.88 0.42
N ASP A 75 1.77 -28.35 -0.79
CA ASP A 75 1.89 -29.11 -2.03
C ASP A 75 3.26 -29.80 -2.13
N ALA A 76 4.35 -29.14 -1.76
CA ALA A 76 5.69 -29.73 -1.72
C ALA A 76 5.82 -30.82 -0.64
N ALA A 77 5.16 -30.65 0.51
CA ALA A 77 5.10 -31.63 1.60
C ALA A 77 4.35 -32.89 1.15
N ASP A 78 3.17 -32.72 0.56
CA ASP A 78 2.33 -33.85 0.08
C ASP A 78 2.98 -34.63 -1.03
N ARG A 79 3.83 -33.99 -1.84
CA ARG A 79 4.67 -34.69 -2.86
C ARG A 79 5.95 -35.32 -2.30
N GLY A 80 6.20 -35.20 -0.99
CA GLY A 80 7.42 -35.72 -0.38
C GLY A 80 8.71 -35.02 -0.82
N MET A 81 8.58 -33.75 -1.35
CA MET A 81 9.74 -32.98 -1.80
C MET A 81 10.47 -32.28 -0.66
N VAL A 82 9.82 -32.09 0.47
CA VAL A 82 10.39 -31.46 1.67
C VAL A 82 10.22 -32.36 2.89
N GLN A 83 11.13 -32.23 3.85
CA GLN A 83 11.00 -32.93 5.12
C GLN A 83 9.95 -32.26 5.98
N VAL A 84 8.93 -33.02 6.37
CA VAL A 84 7.83 -32.54 7.21
C VAL A 84 8.07 -33.00 8.64
N LYS A 85 7.87 -32.10 9.60
CA LYS A 85 7.91 -32.44 11.02
C LYS A 85 6.61 -33.11 11.43
N LEU A 86 6.70 -34.11 12.31
CA LEU A 86 5.52 -34.78 12.85
C LEU A 86 4.62 -33.78 13.60
N GLY A 87 3.31 -33.88 13.38
CA GLY A 87 2.30 -33.02 14.04
C GLY A 87 1.97 -31.72 13.30
N THR A 88 2.69 -31.37 12.20
CA THR A 88 2.40 -30.15 11.44
C THR A 88 1.39 -30.33 10.31
N GLU A 89 0.88 -31.54 10.10
CA GLU A 89 -0.08 -31.88 9.03
C GLU A 89 0.41 -31.45 7.63
N GLY A 90 1.73 -31.30 7.46
CA GLY A 90 2.33 -30.85 6.20
C GLY A 90 2.29 -29.35 5.97
N TYR A 91 1.92 -28.56 6.96
CA TYR A 91 2.00 -27.09 6.95
C TYR A 91 3.31 -26.60 7.59
N PRO A 92 3.75 -25.35 7.29
CA PRO A 92 4.96 -24.81 7.90
C PRO A 92 4.75 -24.52 9.40
N GLU A 93 5.80 -24.65 10.20
CA GLU A 93 5.76 -24.36 11.65
C GLU A 93 5.64 -22.86 11.93
N SER A 94 6.19 -22.03 11.04
CA SER A 94 6.16 -20.57 11.14
C SER A 94 6.34 -19.93 9.75
N LEU A 95 6.08 -18.63 9.66
CA LEU A 95 6.28 -17.88 8.41
C LEU A 95 7.76 -17.73 8.03
N GLU A 96 8.66 -17.74 9.02
CA GLU A 96 10.10 -17.64 8.83
C GLU A 96 10.62 -18.83 8.01
N VAL A 97 10.07 -20.03 8.20
CA VAL A 97 10.43 -21.23 7.42
C VAL A 97 10.20 -21.02 5.92
N LEU A 98 9.18 -20.27 5.54
CA LEU A 98 8.90 -19.95 4.14
C LEU A 98 9.96 -19.02 3.52
N VAL A 99 10.58 -18.15 4.33
CA VAL A 99 11.62 -17.18 3.92
C VAL A 99 13.01 -17.83 3.95
N GLU A 100 13.34 -18.53 5.04
CA GLU A 100 14.63 -19.21 5.21
C GLU A 100 14.78 -20.37 4.23
N GLY A 101 13.65 -20.96 3.89
CA GLY A 101 13.55 -22.12 3.02
C GLY A 101 13.67 -23.43 3.78
N VAL A 102 12.97 -24.44 3.26
CA VAL A 102 12.95 -25.80 3.80
C VAL A 102 13.89 -26.70 3.01
N GLN A 103 14.51 -27.65 3.69
CA GLN A 103 15.42 -28.60 3.05
C GLN A 103 14.64 -29.57 2.15
N MET A 104 15.10 -29.73 0.91
CA MET A 104 14.50 -30.67 -0.02
C MET A 104 14.93 -32.12 0.32
N ALA A 105 13.96 -33.03 0.39
CA ALA A 105 14.18 -34.44 0.81
C ALA A 105 15.16 -35.19 -0.09
N ASN A 106 15.20 -34.88 -1.39
CA ASN A 106 15.99 -35.59 -2.39
C ASN A 106 17.17 -34.76 -2.93
N SER A 107 17.71 -33.81 -2.15
CA SER A 107 18.83 -32.98 -2.60
C SER A 107 20.13 -33.37 -1.88
N PRO A 108 21.07 -34.01 -2.56
CA PRO A 108 22.39 -34.33 -1.99
C PRO A 108 23.18 -33.08 -1.60
N ASP A 109 22.92 -31.98 -2.30
CA ASP A 109 23.62 -30.68 -2.13
C ASP A 109 22.98 -29.79 -1.05
N GLY A 110 21.98 -30.29 -0.29
CA GLY A 110 21.31 -29.49 0.76
C GLY A 110 20.55 -28.27 0.23
N LYS A 111 20.07 -28.31 -1.01
CA LYS A 111 19.27 -27.22 -1.58
C LYS A 111 18.03 -26.96 -0.75
N ARG A 112 17.76 -25.69 -0.50
CA ARG A 112 16.59 -25.24 0.22
C ARG A 112 15.54 -24.66 -0.75
N LEU A 113 14.29 -25.04 -0.53
CA LEU A 113 13.14 -24.50 -1.24
C LEU A 113 12.66 -23.24 -0.49
N LYS A 114 12.88 -22.07 -1.07
CA LYS A 114 12.36 -20.79 -0.56
C LYS A 114 11.07 -20.45 -1.26
N LEU A 115 10.00 -20.21 -0.50
CA LEU A 115 8.66 -19.99 -1.00
C LEU A 115 8.25 -18.52 -0.87
N LEU A 116 8.88 -17.79 0.05
CA LEU A 116 8.68 -16.37 0.27
C LEU A 116 10.04 -15.66 0.26
N ARG A 117 10.10 -14.45 -0.31
CA ARG A 117 11.33 -13.66 -0.30
C ARG A 117 11.53 -12.93 1.02
N ARG A 118 10.46 -12.44 1.59
CA ARG A 118 10.36 -11.76 2.89
C ARG A 118 8.91 -11.85 3.36
N ILE A 119 8.68 -11.77 4.66
CA ILE A 119 7.33 -11.63 5.20
C ILE A 119 6.82 -10.23 4.80
N PRO A 120 5.66 -10.12 4.11
CA PRO A 120 5.07 -8.83 3.77
C PRO A 120 4.74 -8.03 5.03
N GLN A 121 4.84 -6.71 4.94
CA GLN A 121 4.37 -5.83 6.01
C GLN A 121 2.85 -5.67 5.92
N ASP A 122 2.17 -5.76 7.07
CA ASP A 122 0.75 -5.45 7.19
C ASP A 122 0.55 -3.93 7.17
N PRO A 123 -0.13 -3.37 6.17
CA PRO A 123 -0.33 -1.92 6.05
C PRO A 123 -1.28 -1.34 7.09
N MET A 124 -2.04 -2.19 7.84
CA MET A 124 -2.96 -1.74 8.87
C MET A 124 -2.26 -1.58 10.23
N THR A 125 -1.28 -2.44 10.53
CA THR A 125 -0.53 -2.41 11.79
C THR A 125 0.89 -1.84 11.62
N ASN A 126 1.37 -1.69 10.37
CA ASN A 126 2.76 -1.37 10.02
C ASN A 126 3.77 -2.35 10.63
N SER A 127 3.38 -3.60 10.86
CA SER A 127 4.20 -4.67 11.41
C SER A 127 4.32 -5.82 10.42
N THR A 128 5.33 -6.65 10.61
CA THR A 128 5.46 -7.96 9.93
C THR A 128 4.88 -9.10 10.78
N GLU A 129 4.29 -8.77 11.93
CA GLU A 129 3.66 -9.72 12.82
C GLU A 129 2.20 -9.97 12.43
N TRP A 130 1.97 -11.05 11.71
CA TRP A 130 0.64 -11.52 11.34
C TRP A 130 0.00 -12.32 12.48
N GLY A 131 -1.32 -12.34 12.53
CA GLY A 131 -2.05 -13.34 13.28
C GLY A 131 -1.95 -14.68 12.54
N LEU A 132 -1.77 -15.76 13.27
CA LEU A 132 -1.62 -17.10 12.73
C LEU A 132 -2.79 -17.97 13.17
N ARG A 133 -3.22 -18.87 12.32
CA ARG A 133 -4.17 -19.96 12.64
C ARG A 133 -3.54 -21.28 12.23
N SER A 134 -3.68 -22.27 13.10
CA SER A 134 -3.31 -23.63 12.80
C SER A 134 -4.46 -24.37 12.11
N TYR A 135 -4.16 -25.50 11.52
CA TYR A 135 -5.17 -26.33 10.83
C TYR A 135 -6.30 -26.80 11.78
N GLN A 136 -6.00 -26.94 13.06
CA GLN A 136 -6.92 -27.39 14.10
C GLN A 136 -7.81 -26.25 14.65
N ASP A 137 -7.45 -25.00 14.37
CA ASP A 137 -8.19 -23.83 14.90
C ASP A 137 -9.47 -23.59 14.09
N GLU A 138 -10.47 -22.98 14.76
CA GLU A 138 -11.66 -22.49 14.08
C GLU A 138 -11.33 -21.29 13.18
N ALA A 139 -12.12 -21.10 12.11
CA ALA A 139 -11.86 -20.09 11.09
C ALA A 139 -11.85 -18.64 11.61
N ASP A 140 -12.54 -18.37 12.71
CA ASP A 140 -12.61 -17.07 13.39
C ASP A 140 -11.72 -16.97 14.62
N SER A 141 -10.95 -18.04 14.94
CA SER A 141 -10.05 -18.04 16.08
C SER A 141 -9.00 -16.93 15.98
N THR A 142 -8.79 -16.25 17.10
CA THR A 142 -7.71 -15.26 17.28
C THR A 142 -6.54 -15.83 18.09
N ALA A 143 -6.66 -17.06 18.54
CA ALA A 143 -5.60 -17.81 19.21
C ALA A 143 -5.14 -18.93 18.30
N SER A 144 -3.82 -19.09 18.14
CA SER A 144 -3.23 -20.19 17.37
C SER A 144 -2.91 -21.36 18.31
N GLY A 145 -3.21 -22.58 17.88
CA GLY A 145 -2.76 -23.82 18.54
C GLY A 145 -1.22 -23.98 18.48
N GLY A 146 -0.53 -23.23 17.63
CA GLY A 146 0.92 -23.05 17.63
C GLY A 146 1.74 -24.18 17.00
N GLU A 147 1.11 -25.25 16.51
CA GLU A 147 1.84 -26.40 15.95
C GLU A 147 2.18 -26.24 14.45
N ASN A 148 1.35 -25.47 13.74
CA ASN A 148 1.53 -25.22 12.30
C ASN A 148 0.87 -23.89 11.90
N VAL A 149 1.19 -23.38 10.72
CA VAL A 149 0.58 -22.19 10.12
C VAL A 149 -0.23 -22.63 8.90
N PHE A 150 -1.55 -22.71 9.09
CA PHE A 150 -2.52 -23.01 8.04
C PHE A 150 -3.02 -21.74 7.36
N ASP A 151 -3.36 -20.71 8.13
CA ASP A 151 -3.86 -19.43 7.63
C ASP A 151 -3.27 -18.25 8.39
N VAL A 152 -3.35 -17.08 7.78
CA VAL A 152 -2.89 -15.82 8.36
C VAL A 152 -3.98 -14.75 8.27
N TYR A 153 -4.00 -13.85 9.27
CA TYR A 153 -4.89 -12.71 9.33
C TYR A 153 -4.16 -11.47 9.86
N THR A 154 -4.72 -10.28 9.64
CA THR A 154 -4.20 -9.06 10.26
C THR A 154 -4.62 -8.95 11.72
N ARG A 155 -3.72 -8.50 12.59
CA ARG A 155 -4.04 -8.19 13.99
C ARG A 155 -4.77 -6.86 14.17
N SER A 156 -5.09 -6.18 13.08
CA SER A 156 -5.83 -4.92 13.12
C SER A 156 -7.27 -5.13 13.57
N GLN A 157 -7.73 -4.34 14.55
CA GLN A 157 -9.12 -4.30 15.02
C GLN A 157 -9.99 -3.34 14.19
N GLY A 158 -9.44 -2.78 13.10
CA GLY A 158 -10.15 -1.84 12.27
C GLY A 158 -11.25 -2.47 11.42
N THR A 159 -12.10 -1.60 10.87
CA THR A 159 -13.19 -1.97 9.98
C THR A 159 -12.90 -1.45 8.58
N ALA A 160 -13.15 -2.26 7.59
CA ALA A 160 -12.98 -1.95 6.18
C ALA A 160 -14.06 -0.99 5.68
N LEU A 161 -13.85 -0.43 4.48
CA LEU A 161 -14.82 0.47 3.85
C LEU A 161 -16.16 -0.22 3.51
N ASP A 162 -16.17 -1.54 3.40
CA ASP A 162 -17.37 -2.35 3.18
C ASP A 162 -18.10 -2.75 4.48
N GLY A 163 -17.54 -2.38 5.65
CA GLY A 163 -18.08 -2.68 6.97
C GLY A 163 -17.59 -4.00 7.58
N SER A 164 -16.84 -4.84 6.86
CA SER A 164 -16.24 -6.05 7.40
C SER A 164 -15.05 -5.72 8.32
N LYS A 165 -14.73 -6.61 9.27
CA LYS A 165 -13.51 -6.46 10.07
C LYS A 165 -12.30 -6.94 9.28
N TYR A 166 -11.17 -6.23 9.37
CA TYR A 166 -9.94 -6.66 8.72
C TYR A 166 -9.44 -8.02 9.21
N SER A 167 -9.68 -8.35 10.48
CA SER A 167 -9.30 -9.65 11.09
C SER A 167 -10.05 -10.86 10.53
N GLU A 168 -11.12 -10.63 9.76
CA GLU A 168 -11.93 -11.66 9.09
C GLU A 168 -11.50 -11.94 7.64
N TRP A 169 -10.52 -11.19 7.12
CA TRP A 169 -10.06 -11.28 5.73
C TRP A 169 -9.05 -12.41 5.44
#